data_aa8ad9e2c35106e1fa24a538a3c97381
#
_entry.id   aa8ad9e2c35106e1fa24a538a3c97381
#
_cell.length_a   1.000
_cell.length_b   1.000
_cell.length_c   1.000
_cell.angle_alpha   90.00
_cell.angle_beta   90.00
_cell.angle_gamma   90.00
#
_symmetry.space_group_name_H-M   'P 1'
#
loop_
_entity.id
_entity.type
_entity.pdbx_description
1 polymer ?
#
loop_
_entity_poly.entity_id
_entity_poly.type
_entity_poly.pdbx_seq_one_letter_code
_entity_poly.pdbx_strand_id
1 'polypeptide(L)'
;MLRGKTVRLSVAIFIGASFLGSFRSAALGGRLDGAALHSLSSLEEMARGKIKITPHVALAEGLSAAEVPNADPLGGERVPNYIRALAQHTKAAPQFAHLVRTVLYGGSLSPETKMAIVLRVAQVYGSAYTAAHAQRWLRASESGRGLLAALKGGAEESLPSADSLALRYAELLTRDIHGVSDSDFQRVRAHYNDSQIVELTMTVCFANYFVRLNEALNLPVEAWAFEPTANVQPAGLRESPSARVALISDEEMEATRAALAASRSPQPGGLGLGIANSQRAMLRVPALAQAWREYGMSVRNGAAISRELQLHISFAVSMANGCRYCTLHQVLGLKRLGVDPKKLLAMRKDDSALTKSELAAVSFARKLTRMATVTDEDFALLKAEFGERGAVEVALQTCAFAFMNRFTDGLRLPSEDEAIRAYQEIYGAGAVARDWNW
;
A
#
# COMPACT_ATOMS: atom_id res chain seq x y z
N MET A 1 -26.95 -71.38 19.38
CA MET A 1 -25.70 -71.23 18.65
C MET A 1 -25.81 -70.04 17.75
N LEU A 2 -25.18 -68.93 18.03
CA LEU A 2 -24.73 -67.92 17.08
C LEU A 2 -24.04 -66.82 17.90
N ARG A 3 -22.73 -66.71 17.74
CA ARG A 3 -21.82 -65.84 18.50
C ARG A 3 -21.91 -64.38 17.95
N GLY A 4 -22.28 -63.43 18.83
CA GLY A 4 -22.18 -62.00 18.54
C GLY A 4 -20.73 -61.55 18.66
N LYS A 5 -20.21 -60.87 17.63
CA LYS A 5 -18.93 -60.14 17.67
C LYS A 5 -19.17 -58.70 18.11
N THR A 6 -18.67 -58.38 19.27
CA THR A 6 -18.64 -57.04 19.84
C THR A 6 -17.47 -56.29 19.21
N VAL A 7 -17.74 -55.24 18.45
CA VAL A 7 -16.72 -54.30 17.94
C VAL A 7 -16.49 -53.24 19.03
N ARG A 8 -15.30 -53.25 19.63
CA ARG A 8 -14.88 -52.20 20.54
C ARG A 8 -14.31 -51.03 19.72
N LEU A 9 -15.00 -49.90 19.76
CA LEU A 9 -14.51 -48.62 19.26
C LEU A 9 -13.55 -48.03 20.27
N SER A 10 -12.25 -48.05 20.02
CA SER A 10 -11.24 -47.38 20.85
C SER A 10 -11.20 -45.90 20.45
N VAL A 11 -11.69 -45.04 21.32
CA VAL A 11 -11.51 -43.57 21.22
C VAL A 11 -10.12 -43.28 21.79
N ALA A 12 -9.19 -42.93 20.91
CA ALA A 12 -7.88 -42.44 21.33
C ALA A 12 -8.01 -40.97 21.75
N ILE A 13 -7.96 -40.72 23.06
CA ILE A 13 -7.83 -39.36 23.59
C ILE A 13 -6.39 -38.94 23.40
N PHE A 14 -6.15 -38.01 22.48
CA PHE A 14 -4.87 -37.31 22.38
C PHE A 14 -4.83 -36.22 23.44
N ILE A 15 -4.13 -36.52 24.53
CA ILE A 15 -3.74 -35.54 25.55
C ILE A 15 -2.69 -34.62 24.89
N GLY A 16 -3.07 -33.38 24.63
CA GLY A 16 -2.18 -32.38 24.08
C GLY A 16 -1.05 -32.05 25.04
N ALA A 17 0.17 -32.37 24.68
CA ALA A 17 1.36 -31.89 25.34
C ALA A 17 1.44 -30.37 25.15
N SER A 18 1.48 -29.68 26.29
CA SER A 18 1.71 -28.22 26.39
C SER A 18 3.06 -27.88 25.79
N PHE A 19 3.06 -27.42 24.56
CA PHE A 19 4.20 -26.72 23.96
C PHE A 19 4.18 -25.27 24.49
N LEU A 20 4.78 -25.05 25.64
CA LEU A 20 5.35 -23.75 26.00
C LEU A 20 6.59 -23.52 25.10
N GLY A 21 6.38 -23.42 23.81
CA GLY A 21 7.34 -22.90 22.88
C GLY A 21 7.37 -21.40 23.05
N SER A 22 8.50 -20.87 23.49
CA SER A 22 8.86 -19.47 23.39
C SER A 22 8.44 -18.95 22.02
N PHE A 23 7.38 -18.14 21.98
CA PHE A 23 7.08 -17.31 20.83
C PHE A 23 8.23 -16.29 20.67
N ARG A 24 9.32 -16.73 20.05
CA ARG A 24 10.13 -15.80 19.30
C ARG A 24 9.17 -15.18 18.29
N SER A 25 8.94 -13.88 18.44
CA SER A 25 8.28 -13.05 17.47
C SER A 25 9.00 -13.26 16.12
N ALA A 26 8.57 -14.28 15.37
CA ALA A 26 8.83 -14.30 13.96
C ALA A 26 8.00 -13.14 13.42
N ALA A 27 8.65 -12.03 13.18
CA ALA A 27 8.15 -10.98 12.34
C ALA A 27 7.93 -11.60 10.95
N LEU A 28 6.79 -12.26 10.80
CA LEU A 28 6.29 -12.81 9.54
C LEU A 28 5.59 -11.68 8.78
N GLY A 29 6.29 -10.57 8.56
CA GLY A 29 6.09 -9.81 7.36
C GLY A 29 6.36 -10.76 6.21
N GLY A 30 5.45 -10.87 5.24
CA GLY A 30 5.64 -11.75 4.09
C GLY A 30 6.94 -11.38 3.37
N ARG A 31 8.04 -11.99 3.77
CA ARG A 31 9.33 -11.84 3.12
C ARG A 31 9.26 -12.58 1.80
N LEU A 32 9.52 -11.87 0.74
CA LEU A 32 9.72 -12.43 -0.59
C LEU A 32 11.22 -12.74 -0.82
N ASP A 33 11.92 -13.14 0.27
CA ASP A 33 13.36 -13.41 0.25
C ASP A 33 13.67 -14.54 -0.74
N GLY A 34 14.62 -14.28 -1.63
CA GLY A 34 15.14 -15.27 -2.58
C GLY A 34 14.25 -15.59 -3.77
N ALA A 35 13.02 -15.07 -3.87
CA ALA A 35 12.20 -15.25 -5.06
C ALA A 35 12.81 -14.48 -6.24
N ALA A 36 12.96 -15.14 -7.40
CA ALA A 36 13.38 -14.45 -8.62
C ALA A 36 12.32 -13.42 -9.05
N LEU A 37 12.77 -12.37 -9.73
CA LEU A 37 11.85 -11.44 -10.38
C LEU A 37 11.08 -12.14 -11.50
N HIS A 38 9.79 -11.89 -11.60
CA HIS A 38 9.02 -12.34 -12.75
C HIS A 38 9.53 -11.66 -14.02
N SER A 39 9.78 -12.44 -15.07
CA SER A 39 10.23 -11.90 -16.35
C SER A 39 9.13 -11.06 -17.00
N LEU A 40 9.52 -10.02 -17.74
CA LEU A 40 8.55 -9.14 -18.41
C LEU A 40 7.75 -9.87 -19.47
N SER A 41 8.32 -10.90 -20.13
CA SER A 41 7.62 -11.75 -21.09
C SER A 41 6.56 -12.62 -20.40
N SER A 42 6.89 -13.23 -19.26
CA SER A 42 5.92 -13.98 -18.45
C SER A 42 4.77 -13.10 -17.97
N LEU A 43 5.07 -11.89 -17.49
CA LEU A 43 4.03 -10.95 -17.05
C LEU A 43 3.15 -10.49 -18.21
N GLU A 44 3.70 -10.30 -19.41
CA GLU A 44 2.91 -9.94 -20.59
C GLU A 44 1.98 -11.10 -21.01
N GLU A 45 2.45 -12.34 -20.98
CA GLU A 45 1.62 -13.51 -21.25
C GLU A 45 0.48 -13.64 -20.21
N MET A 46 0.80 -13.54 -18.93
CA MET A 46 -0.19 -13.54 -17.85
C MET A 46 -1.21 -12.40 -18.03
N ALA A 47 -0.77 -11.20 -18.43
CA ALA A 47 -1.64 -10.06 -18.64
C ALA A 47 -2.61 -10.28 -19.81
N ARG A 48 -2.16 -10.89 -20.91
CA ARG A 48 -3.03 -11.27 -22.03
C ARG A 48 -4.08 -12.29 -21.61
N GLY A 49 -3.73 -13.23 -20.73
CA GLY A 49 -4.68 -14.17 -20.11
C GLY A 49 -5.73 -13.46 -19.23
N LYS A 50 -5.37 -12.35 -18.61
CA LYS A 50 -6.28 -11.56 -17.74
C LYS A 50 -7.29 -10.68 -18.48
N ILE A 51 -7.31 -10.62 -19.81
CA ILE A 51 -8.26 -9.76 -20.55
C ILE A 51 -9.72 -10.18 -20.31
N LYS A 52 -9.99 -11.45 -20.14
CA LYS A 52 -11.35 -12.02 -20.06
C LYS A 52 -11.72 -12.54 -18.67
N ILE A 53 -10.96 -12.24 -17.66
CA ILE A 53 -11.31 -12.68 -16.31
C ILE A 53 -12.51 -11.89 -15.75
N THR A 54 -13.20 -12.47 -14.80
CA THR A 54 -14.26 -11.78 -14.05
C THR A 54 -13.63 -11.05 -12.86
N PRO A 55 -13.83 -9.73 -12.74
CA PRO A 55 -13.34 -9.01 -11.58
C PRO A 55 -14.16 -9.38 -10.33
N HIS A 56 -13.58 -9.20 -9.15
CA HIS A 56 -14.26 -9.44 -7.88
C HIS A 56 -15.43 -8.47 -7.61
N VAL A 57 -15.45 -7.34 -8.30
CA VAL A 57 -16.44 -6.27 -8.16
C VAL A 57 -16.97 -5.81 -9.52
N ALA A 58 -18.18 -5.26 -9.53
CA ALA A 58 -18.72 -4.62 -10.74
C ALA A 58 -17.85 -3.42 -11.15
N LEU A 59 -17.74 -3.19 -12.46
CA LEU A 59 -17.05 -2.04 -13.05
C LEU A 59 -18.08 -1.06 -13.57
N ALA A 60 -17.87 0.25 -13.36
CA ALA A 60 -18.75 1.29 -13.92
C ALA A 60 -18.75 1.21 -15.45
N GLU A 61 -19.94 1.00 -16.02
CA GLU A 61 -20.15 1.00 -17.46
C GLU A 61 -20.34 2.43 -17.97
N GLY A 62 -19.90 2.69 -19.21
CA GLY A 62 -20.11 3.99 -19.86
C GLY A 62 -19.36 5.17 -19.25
N LEU A 63 -18.52 4.95 -18.23
CA LEU A 63 -17.75 6.02 -17.58
C LEU A 63 -16.80 6.67 -18.56
N SER A 64 -16.90 7.99 -18.70
CA SER A 64 -16.09 8.80 -19.60
C SER A 64 -14.94 9.53 -18.88
N ALA A 65 -13.93 9.94 -19.64
CA ALA A 65 -12.84 10.78 -19.13
C ALA A 65 -13.32 12.19 -18.71
N ALA A 66 -14.47 12.65 -19.20
CA ALA A 66 -15.07 13.90 -18.73
C ALA A 66 -15.59 13.81 -17.28
N GLU A 67 -16.08 12.64 -16.88
CA GLU A 67 -16.57 12.40 -15.51
C GLU A 67 -15.42 12.14 -14.52
N VAL A 68 -14.31 11.55 -15.00
CA VAL A 68 -13.09 11.35 -14.21
C VAL A 68 -11.89 11.91 -14.97
N PRO A 69 -11.63 13.20 -14.88
CA PRO A 69 -10.49 13.82 -15.53
C PRO A 69 -9.17 13.16 -15.13
N ASN A 70 -8.28 12.97 -16.11
CA ASN A 70 -6.99 12.28 -15.94
C ASN A 70 -7.10 10.80 -15.51
N ALA A 71 -8.20 10.13 -15.80
CA ALA A 71 -8.37 8.70 -15.54
C ALA A 71 -7.22 7.88 -16.13
N ASP A 72 -6.82 8.17 -17.38
CA ASP A 72 -5.58 7.66 -17.97
C ASP A 72 -4.43 8.65 -17.67
N PRO A 73 -3.36 8.21 -16.96
CA PRO A 73 -2.21 9.08 -16.70
C PRO A 73 -1.54 9.64 -17.95
N LEU A 74 -1.62 8.95 -19.08
CA LEU A 74 -1.10 9.42 -20.38
C LEU A 74 -2.00 10.46 -21.03
N GLY A 75 -3.20 10.69 -20.50
CA GLY A 75 -4.22 11.54 -21.12
C GLY A 75 -5.09 10.74 -22.12
N GLY A 76 -6.04 11.44 -22.74
CA GLY A 76 -6.99 10.84 -23.67
C GLY A 76 -8.29 10.39 -23.00
N GLU A 77 -9.11 9.65 -23.75
CA GLU A 77 -10.48 9.30 -23.35
C GLU A 77 -10.61 7.93 -22.67
N ARG A 78 -9.50 7.20 -22.51
CA ARG A 78 -9.50 5.85 -21.93
C ARG A 78 -9.67 5.91 -20.43
N VAL A 79 -10.54 5.05 -19.91
CA VAL A 79 -10.78 4.91 -18.47
C VAL A 79 -10.37 3.50 -18.03
N PRO A 80 -9.26 3.35 -17.29
CA PRO A 80 -8.79 2.06 -16.81
C PRO A 80 -9.76 1.39 -15.82
N ASN A 81 -9.72 0.07 -15.75
CA ASN A 81 -10.62 -0.70 -14.88
C ASN A 81 -10.42 -0.42 -13.39
N TYR A 82 -9.22 -0.03 -12.94
CA TYR A 82 -9.04 0.42 -11.56
C TYR A 82 -9.84 1.70 -11.24
N ILE A 83 -10.01 2.60 -12.22
CA ILE A 83 -10.88 3.79 -12.07
C ILE A 83 -12.35 3.39 -12.13
N ARG A 84 -12.74 2.49 -13.04
CA ARG A 84 -14.12 2.00 -13.16
C ARG A 84 -14.58 1.30 -11.89
N ALA A 85 -13.73 0.47 -11.28
CA ALA A 85 -14.01 -0.18 -10.01
C ALA A 85 -14.22 0.84 -8.88
N LEU A 86 -13.33 1.82 -8.76
CA LEU A 86 -13.46 2.87 -7.74
C LEU A 86 -14.69 3.75 -7.96
N ALA A 87 -15.00 4.14 -9.21
CA ALA A 87 -16.15 4.96 -9.54
C ALA A 87 -17.49 4.24 -9.23
N GLN A 88 -17.53 2.93 -9.43
CA GLN A 88 -18.72 2.12 -9.14
C GLN A 88 -19.05 2.04 -7.65
N HIS A 89 -18.00 1.94 -6.81
CA HIS A 89 -18.19 1.59 -5.39
C HIS A 89 -17.87 2.73 -4.42
N THR A 90 -17.14 3.75 -4.86
CA THR A 90 -16.67 4.84 -4.01
C THR A 90 -16.77 6.19 -4.72
N LYS A 91 -16.58 7.27 -3.95
CA LYS A 91 -16.41 8.63 -4.50
C LYS A 91 -14.93 9.01 -4.68
N ALA A 92 -14.02 8.05 -4.57
CA ALA A 92 -12.57 8.32 -4.56
C ALA A 92 -11.91 8.28 -5.95
N ALA A 93 -12.64 7.90 -7.01
CA ALA A 93 -12.07 7.75 -8.35
C ALA A 93 -11.36 9.00 -8.89
N PRO A 94 -11.93 10.24 -8.80
CA PRO A 94 -11.24 11.43 -9.26
C PRO A 94 -9.96 11.72 -8.48
N GLN A 95 -9.99 11.58 -7.15
CA GLN A 95 -8.82 11.78 -6.30
C GLN A 95 -7.74 10.72 -6.54
N PHE A 96 -8.15 9.48 -6.85
CA PHE A 96 -7.21 8.44 -7.21
C PHE A 96 -6.55 8.69 -8.57
N ALA A 97 -7.32 9.09 -9.58
CA ALA A 97 -6.79 9.51 -10.88
C ALA A 97 -5.77 10.65 -10.73
N HIS A 98 -6.11 11.65 -9.92
CA HIS A 98 -5.19 12.76 -9.59
C HIS A 98 -3.93 12.24 -8.87
N LEU A 99 -4.07 11.35 -7.89
CA LEU A 99 -2.92 10.74 -7.19
C LEU A 99 -2.00 10.00 -8.16
N VAL A 100 -2.55 9.11 -9.00
CA VAL A 100 -1.75 8.34 -9.99
C VAL A 100 -0.95 9.30 -10.86
N ARG A 101 -1.60 10.32 -11.42
CA ARG A 101 -0.94 11.31 -12.27
C ARG A 101 0.13 12.10 -11.52
N THR A 102 -0.17 12.52 -10.28
CA THR A 102 0.79 13.30 -9.47
C THR A 102 2.00 12.45 -9.08
N VAL A 103 1.80 11.17 -8.74
CA VAL A 103 2.93 10.27 -8.46
C VAL A 103 3.81 10.11 -9.70
N LEU A 104 3.23 9.92 -10.87
CA LEU A 104 4.01 9.66 -12.09
C LEU A 104 4.70 10.90 -12.64
N TYR A 105 4.08 12.08 -12.57
CA TYR A 105 4.55 13.28 -13.25
C TYR A 105 4.88 14.47 -12.32
N GLY A 106 4.49 14.41 -11.04
CA GLY A 106 4.84 15.45 -10.06
C GLY A 106 6.21 15.24 -9.46
N GLY A 107 6.78 16.30 -8.88
CA GLY A 107 8.09 16.23 -8.21
C GLY A 107 9.28 16.41 -9.17
N SER A 108 10.44 15.93 -8.76
CA SER A 108 11.72 16.17 -9.42
C SER A 108 12.35 14.94 -10.07
N LEU A 109 11.85 13.74 -9.78
CA LEU A 109 12.31 12.51 -10.42
C LEU A 109 11.67 12.38 -11.81
N SER A 110 12.39 11.76 -12.73
CA SER A 110 11.86 11.57 -14.09
C SER A 110 10.61 10.68 -14.05
N PRO A 111 9.60 10.98 -14.86
CA PRO A 111 8.41 10.13 -14.98
C PRO A 111 8.78 8.68 -15.34
N GLU A 112 9.77 8.49 -16.21
CA GLU A 112 10.20 7.17 -16.65
C GLU A 112 10.82 6.35 -15.52
N THR A 113 11.66 6.95 -14.68
CA THR A 113 12.19 6.29 -13.47
C THR A 113 11.04 5.84 -12.57
N LYS A 114 10.02 6.68 -12.36
CA LYS A 114 8.86 6.33 -11.53
C LYS A 114 8.00 5.22 -12.14
N MET A 115 7.79 5.26 -13.45
CA MET A 115 7.10 4.18 -14.18
C MET A 115 7.87 2.85 -14.12
N ALA A 116 9.21 2.91 -14.21
CA ALA A 116 10.07 1.74 -14.07
C ALA A 116 10.03 1.16 -12.64
N ILE A 117 9.93 2.02 -11.63
CA ILE A 117 9.70 1.58 -10.23
C ILE A 117 8.38 0.83 -10.12
N VAL A 118 7.28 1.34 -10.71
CA VAL A 118 5.99 0.63 -10.71
C VAL A 118 6.12 -0.72 -11.39
N LEU A 119 6.85 -0.80 -12.51
CA LEU A 119 7.12 -2.05 -13.22
C LEU A 119 7.95 -3.01 -12.36
N ARG A 120 9.00 -2.54 -11.66
CA ARG A 120 9.82 -3.36 -10.78
C ARG A 120 9.00 -3.96 -9.63
N VAL A 121 8.14 -3.18 -9.01
CA VAL A 121 7.25 -3.67 -7.94
C VAL A 121 6.28 -4.72 -8.49
N ALA A 122 5.75 -4.52 -9.71
CA ALA A 122 4.93 -5.51 -10.39
C ALA A 122 5.69 -6.82 -10.67
N GLN A 123 6.97 -6.74 -11.05
CA GLN A 123 7.85 -7.91 -11.24
C GLN A 123 8.08 -8.69 -9.94
N VAL A 124 8.25 -7.98 -8.81
CA VAL A 124 8.44 -8.62 -7.50
C VAL A 124 7.22 -9.45 -7.10
N TYR A 125 6.02 -8.95 -7.36
CA TYR A 125 4.76 -9.62 -6.97
C TYR A 125 4.14 -10.51 -8.06
N GLY A 126 4.63 -10.45 -9.30
CA GLY A 126 3.97 -11.14 -10.41
C GLY A 126 2.66 -10.48 -10.85
N SER A 127 2.47 -9.16 -10.58
CA SER A 127 1.25 -8.45 -10.95
C SER A 127 1.19 -8.14 -12.43
N ALA A 128 0.46 -8.98 -13.16
CA ALA A 128 0.31 -8.87 -14.61
C ALA A 128 -0.45 -7.60 -15.03
N TYR A 129 -1.50 -7.24 -14.30
CA TYR A 129 -2.28 -6.01 -14.55
C TYR A 129 -1.39 -4.77 -14.42
N THR A 130 -0.71 -4.64 -13.29
CA THR A 130 0.16 -3.49 -13.03
C THR A 130 1.32 -3.43 -14.03
N ALA A 131 1.90 -4.58 -14.38
CA ALA A 131 2.99 -4.64 -15.36
C ALA A 131 2.54 -4.19 -16.76
N ALA A 132 1.34 -4.58 -17.21
CA ALA A 132 0.79 -4.15 -18.51
C ALA A 132 0.66 -2.63 -18.57
N HIS A 133 0.10 -1.99 -17.54
CA HIS A 133 -0.03 -0.53 -17.47
C HIS A 133 1.32 0.17 -17.37
N ALA A 134 2.22 -0.29 -16.52
CA ALA A 134 3.55 0.32 -16.38
C ALA A 134 4.36 0.22 -17.68
N GLN A 135 4.30 -0.91 -18.40
CA GLN A 135 4.92 -1.04 -19.71
C GLN A 135 4.28 -0.11 -20.75
N ARG A 136 2.95 0.06 -20.72
CA ARG A 136 2.26 1.00 -21.58
C ARG A 136 2.73 2.44 -21.33
N TRP A 137 2.84 2.83 -20.07
CA TRP A 137 3.33 4.17 -19.68
C TRP A 137 4.76 4.41 -20.16
N LEU A 138 5.65 3.44 -19.99
CA LEU A 138 7.04 3.52 -20.48
C LEU A 138 7.12 3.61 -22.01
N ARG A 139 6.23 2.94 -22.74
CA ARG A 139 6.20 3.05 -24.22
C ARG A 139 5.82 4.43 -24.73
N ALA A 140 5.26 5.31 -23.89
CA ALA A 140 4.79 6.64 -24.28
C ALA A 140 5.90 7.65 -24.58
N SER A 141 7.15 7.39 -24.17
CA SER A 141 8.30 8.28 -24.45
C SER A 141 9.48 7.49 -25.01
N GLU A 142 10.42 8.18 -25.67
CA GLU A 142 11.65 7.56 -26.21
C GLU A 142 12.54 7.02 -25.09
N SER A 143 12.78 7.83 -24.06
CA SER A 143 13.55 7.44 -22.88
C SER A 143 12.91 6.25 -22.15
N GLY A 144 11.58 6.23 -22.03
CA GLY A 144 10.84 5.12 -21.44
C GLY A 144 10.95 3.83 -22.26
N ARG A 145 10.93 3.91 -23.59
CA ARG A 145 11.17 2.75 -24.45
C ARG A 145 12.59 2.21 -24.31
N GLY A 146 13.60 3.10 -24.21
CA GLY A 146 14.99 2.71 -23.94
C GLY A 146 15.14 1.98 -22.61
N LEU A 147 14.55 2.54 -21.54
CA LEU A 147 14.54 1.92 -20.21
C LEU A 147 13.82 0.56 -20.20
N LEU A 148 12.67 0.48 -20.86
CA LEU A 148 11.92 -0.78 -20.99
C LEU A 148 12.71 -1.85 -21.76
N ALA A 149 13.44 -1.47 -22.81
CA ALA A 149 14.30 -2.38 -23.58
C ALA A 149 15.44 -2.94 -22.71
N ALA A 150 16.10 -2.09 -21.92
CA ALA A 150 17.14 -2.51 -20.98
C ALA A 150 16.60 -3.49 -19.93
N LEU A 151 15.43 -3.21 -19.37
CA LEU A 151 14.78 -4.10 -18.40
C LEU A 151 14.35 -5.44 -19.01
N LYS A 152 13.92 -5.46 -20.28
CA LYS A 152 13.56 -6.69 -21.00
C LYS A 152 14.79 -7.54 -21.35
N GLY A 153 15.88 -6.88 -21.70
CA GLY A 153 17.13 -7.54 -22.13
C GLY A 153 18.02 -8.01 -20.97
N GLY A 154 17.63 -7.76 -19.71
CA GLY A 154 18.47 -8.05 -18.55
C GLY A 154 19.73 -7.17 -18.47
N ALA A 155 19.77 -6.07 -19.24
CA ALA A 155 20.90 -5.14 -19.31
C ALA A 155 20.79 -4.00 -18.28
N GLU A 156 20.34 -4.30 -17.06
CA GLU A 156 20.15 -3.31 -15.99
C GLU A 156 21.47 -2.61 -15.60
N GLU A 157 22.60 -3.29 -15.80
CA GLU A 157 23.93 -2.72 -15.57
C GLU A 157 24.26 -1.57 -16.55
N SER A 158 23.58 -1.51 -17.69
CA SER A 158 23.71 -0.42 -18.67
C SER A 158 22.90 0.82 -18.32
N LEU A 159 22.03 0.75 -17.31
CA LEU A 159 21.22 1.89 -16.88
C LEU A 159 22.09 2.93 -16.16
N PRO A 160 21.72 4.23 -16.21
CA PRO A 160 22.29 5.23 -15.34
C PRO A 160 22.31 4.76 -13.88
N SER A 161 23.38 5.03 -13.15
CA SER A 161 23.56 4.56 -11.77
C SER A 161 22.41 4.98 -10.85
N ALA A 162 21.83 6.16 -11.06
CA ALA A 162 20.66 6.63 -10.32
C ALA A 162 19.44 5.73 -10.54
N ASP A 163 19.10 5.41 -11.81
CA ASP A 163 17.95 4.55 -12.12
C ASP A 163 18.12 3.13 -11.57
N SER A 164 19.31 2.56 -11.76
CA SER A 164 19.65 1.24 -11.22
C SER A 164 19.51 1.20 -9.69
N LEU A 165 19.97 2.23 -8.98
CA LEU A 165 19.82 2.35 -7.52
C LEU A 165 18.36 2.55 -7.10
N ALA A 166 17.56 3.34 -7.85
CA ALA A 166 16.15 3.51 -7.60
C ALA A 166 15.37 2.19 -7.72
N LEU A 167 15.67 1.40 -8.76
CA LEU A 167 15.06 0.09 -8.97
C LEU A 167 15.47 -0.91 -7.88
N ARG A 168 16.75 -0.90 -7.47
CA ARG A 168 17.23 -1.74 -6.37
C ARG A 168 16.58 -1.36 -5.04
N TYR A 169 16.49 -0.07 -4.73
CA TYR A 169 15.78 0.41 -3.55
C TYR A 169 14.31 -0.01 -3.55
N ALA A 170 13.63 0.12 -4.70
CA ALA A 170 12.25 -0.29 -4.86
C ALA A 170 12.07 -1.79 -4.62
N GLU A 171 12.96 -2.61 -5.14
CA GLU A 171 12.94 -4.06 -4.92
C GLU A 171 13.12 -4.42 -3.45
N LEU A 172 14.15 -3.88 -2.78
CA LEU A 172 14.44 -4.15 -1.36
C LEU A 172 13.25 -3.79 -0.47
N LEU A 173 12.75 -2.55 -0.60
CA LEU A 173 11.63 -2.05 0.22
C LEU A 173 10.31 -2.79 -0.09
N THR A 174 10.17 -3.35 -1.29
CA THR A 174 9.00 -4.15 -1.66
C THR A 174 9.05 -5.53 -1.04
N ARG A 175 10.21 -6.19 -1.09
CA ARG A 175 10.41 -7.55 -0.56
C ARG A 175 10.27 -7.60 0.96
N ASP A 176 10.84 -6.61 1.63
CA ASP A 176 10.77 -6.48 3.08
C ASP A 176 10.79 -4.98 3.44
N ILE A 177 9.86 -4.53 4.28
CA ILE A 177 9.82 -3.13 4.73
C ILE A 177 11.06 -2.73 5.55
N HIS A 178 11.77 -3.72 6.10
CA HIS A 178 13.05 -3.57 6.81
C HIS A 178 14.26 -3.96 5.95
N GLY A 179 14.04 -4.32 4.69
CA GLY A 179 15.04 -4.89 3.78
C GLY A 179 16.10 -3.90 3.27
N VAL A 180 15.89 -2.60 3.49
CA VAL A 180 16.86 -1.57 3.10
C VAL A 180 17.90 -1.39 4.20
N SER A 181 19.12 -1.88 3.97
CA SER A 181 20.24 -1.68 4.91
C SER A 181 20.72 -0.23 4.93
N ASP A 182 21.50 0.14 5.97
CA ASP A 182 22.12 1.47 6.04
C ASP A 182 23.05 1.71 4.85
N SER A 183 23.79 0.70 4.42
CA SER A 183 24.68 0.79 3.26
C SER A 183 23.91 0.98 1.95
N ASP A 184 22.73 0.33 1.79
CA ASP A 184 21.85 0.55 0.63
C ASP A 184 21.30 1.97 0.65
N PHE A 185 20.87 2.45 1.82
CA PHE A 185 20.32 3.79 1.96
C PHE A 185 21.40 4.87 1.71
N GLN A 186 22.63 4.68 2.18
CA GLN A 186 23.74 5.61 1.90
C GLN A 186 24.07 5.67 0.40
N ARG A 187 24.00 4.56 -0.33
CA ARG A 187 24.16 4.57 -1.79
C ARG A 187 23.07 5.40 -2.46
N VAL A 188 21.82 5.28 -2.02
CA VAL A 188 20.70 6.12 -2.51
C VAL A 188 20.97 7.60 -2.20
N ARG A 189 21.41 7.94 -0.98
CA ARG A 189 21.73 9.31 -0.57
C ARG A 189 22.89 9.94 -1.35
N ALA A 190 23.77 9.15 -1.89
CA ALA A 190 24.86 9.66 -2.73
C ALA A 190 24.36 10.22 -4.09
N HIS A 191 23.16 9.83 -4.53
CA HIS A 191 22.60 10.20 -5.83
C HIS A 191 21.33 11.06 -5.73
N TYR A 192 20.62 11.00 -4.59
CA TYR A 192 19.35 11.66 -4.39
C TYR A 192 19.39 12.53 -3.12
N ASN A 193 18.89 13.74 -3.21
CA ASN A 193 18.67 14.58 -2.03
C ASN A 193 17.46 14.10 -1.21
N ASP A 194 17.26 14.67 -0.01
CA ASP A 194 16.20 14.23 0.91
C ASP A 194 14.78 14.30 0.30
N SER A 195 14.46 15.33 -0.49
CA SER A 195 13.16 15.44 -1.15
C SER A 195 12.98 14.36 -2.22
N GLN A 196 14.03 14.11 -3.00
CA GLN A 196 14.04 13.03 -4.00
C GLN A 196 13.93 11.64 -3.36
N ILE A 197 14.55 11.43 -2.20
CA ILE A 197 14.42 10.18 -1.44
C ILE A 197 12.98 10.00 -0.94
N VAL A 198 12.35 11.05 -0.46
CA VAL A 198 10.93 11.01 -0.06
C VAL A 198 10.05 10.72 -1.27
N GLU A 199 10.27 11.39 -2.41
CA GLU A 199 9.54 11.15 -3.65
C GLU A 199 9.72 9.71 -4.14
N LEU A 200 10.96 9.21 -4.16
CA LEU A 200 11.29 7.83 -4.50
C LEU A 200 10.54 6.84 -3.60
N THR A 201 10.61 7.05 -2.29
CA THR A 201 9.94 6.20 -1.30
C THR A 201 8.42 6.23 -1.48
N MET A 202 7.81 7.41 -1.68
CA MET A 202 6.37 7.53 -1.96
C MET A 202 5.98 6.81 -3.25
N THR A 203 6.82 6.85 -4.28
CA THR A 203 6.59 6.12 -5.55
C THR A 203 6.60 4.61 -5.32
N VAL A 204 7.56 4.09 -4.58
CA VAL A 204 7.60 2.65 -4.21
C VAL A 204 6.39 2.26 -3.39
N CYS A 205 6.00 3.08 -2.41
CA CYS A 205 4.82 2.84 -1.58
C CYS A 205 3.54 2.85 -2.41
N PHE A 206 3.41 3.80 -3.34
CA PHE A 206 2.30 3.86 -4.28
C PHE A 206 2.24 2.63 -5.19
N ALA A 207 3.37 2.19 -5.75
CA ALA A 207 3.43 0.98 -6.58
C ALA A 207 2.96 -0.26 -5.80
N ASN A 208 3.38 -0.39 -4.54
CA ASN A 208 2.93 -1.44 -3.63
C ASN A 208 1.43 -1.35 -3.30
N TYR A 209 0.91 -0.14 -3.16
CA TYR A 209 -0.53 0.12 -3.04
C TYR A 209 -1.26 -0.35 -4.29
N PHE A 210 -0.79 0.10 -5.45
CA PHE A 210 -1.43 -0.12 -6.75
C PHE A 210 -1.48 -1.61 -7.12
N VAL A 211 -0.39 -2.35 -6.91
CA VAL A 211 -0.38 -3.81 -7.09
C VAL A 211 -1.46 -4.47 -6.23
N ARG A 212 -1.48 -4.19 -4.92
CA ARG A 212 -2.44 -4.83 -4.01
C ARG A 212 -3.88 -4.51 -4.34
N LEU A 213 -4.17 -3.28 -4.74
CA LEU A 213 -5.52 -2.88 -5.15
C LEU A 213 -5.98 -3.69 -6.37
N ASN A 214 -5.14 -3.74 -7.42
CA ASN A 214 -5.49 -4.41 -8.66
C ASN A 214 -5.65 -5.93 -8.48
N GLU A 215 -4.78 -6.54 -7.68
CA GLU A 215 -4.85 -7.97 -7.38
C GLU A 215 -6.00 -8.30 -6.40
N ALA A 216 -6.28 -7.45 -5.41
CA ALA A 216 -7.43 -7.64 -4.51
C ALA A 216 -8.77 -7.60 -5.25
N LEU A 217 -8.90 -6.74 -6.25
CA LEU A 217 -10.11 -6.61 -7.07
C LEU A 217 -10.12 -7.57 -8.27
N ASN A 218 -9.05 -8.32 -8.49
CA ASN A 218 -8.85 -9.22 -9.63
C ASN A 218 -9.23 -8.57 -10.96
N LEU A 219 -8.62 -7.41 -11.27
CA LEU A 219 -9.03 -6.62 -12.43
C LEU A 219 -8.62 -7.28 -13.76
N PRO A 220 -9.53 -7.36 -14.74
CA PRO A 220 -9.16 -7.73 -16.11
C PRO A 220 -8.31 -6.63 -16.75
N VAL A 221 -7.30 -7.06 -17.51
CA VAL A 221 -6.45 -6.13 -18.26
C VAL A 221 -7.21 -5.67 -19.51
N GLU A 222 -7.20 -4.38 -19.76
CA GLU A 222 -7.80 -3.80 -20.95
C GLU A 222 -6.98 -4.14 -22.20
N ALA A 223 -7.65 -4.57 -23.28
CA ALA A 223 -6.97 -4.94 -24.53
C ALA A 223 -6.09 -3.79 -25.06
N TRP A 224 -6.52 -2.54 -24.90
CA TRP A 224 -5.78 -1.36 -25.33
C TRP A 224 -4.47 -1.10 -24.52
N ALA A 225 -4.25 -1.76 -23.40
CA ALA A 225 -2.98 -1.66 -22.66
C ALA A 225 -1.79 -2.21 -23.46
N PHE A 226 -2.05 -3.05 -24.46
CA PHE A 226 -1.04 -3.64 -25.35
C PHE A 226 -0.86 -2.90 -26.67
N GLU A 227 -1.73 -1.94 -26.97
CA GLU A 227 -1.66 -1.18 -28.20
C GLU A 227 -0.43 -0.25 -28.24
N PRO A 228 0.08 0.07 -29.43
CA PRO A 228 1.10 1.10 -29.58
C PRO A 228 0.65 2.42 -28.94
N THR A 229 1.50 3.02 -28.15
CA THR A 229 1.27 4.34 -27.56
C THR A 229 1.93 5.38 -28.46
N ALA A 230 1.15 6.36 -28.96
CA ALA A 230 1.73 7.53 -29.58
C ALA A 230 2.61 8.27 -28.58
N ASN A 231 3.61 9.03 -29.05
CA ASN A 231 4.37 9.90 -28.17
C ASN A 231 3.41 10.91 -27.53
N VAL A 232 3.03 10.63 -26.29
CA VAL A 232 2.22 11.54 -25.49
C VAL A 232 3.20 12.39 -24.71
N GLN A 233 3.33 13.65 -25.09
CA GLN A 233 3.82 14.63 -24.14
C GLN A 233 2.65 14.92 -23.19
N PRO A 234 2.75 14.59 -21.90
CA PRO A 234 1.70 14.94 -20.95
C PRO A 234 1.58 16.47 -20.99
N ALA A 235 0.39 16.97 -21.32
CA ALA A 235 0.12 18.40 -21.25
C ALA A 235 0.49 18.87 -19.85
N GLY A 236 1.51 19.69 -19.76
CA GLY A 236 2.21 20.16 -18.58
C GLY A 236 1.47 20.09 -17.25
N LEU A 237 1.99 19.29 -16.35
CA LEU A 237 2.19 19.84 -15.02
C LEU A 237 3.20 20.97 -15.28
N ARG A 238 2.79 22.24 -15.15
CA ARG A 238 3.69 23.38 -15.22
C ARG A 238 4.88 23.01 -14.36
N GLU A 239 6.10 23.06 -14.95
CA GLU A 239 7.31 23.09 -14.15
C GLU A 239 7.09 24.17 -13.11
N SER A 240 6.94 23.74 -11.85
CA SER A 240 7.16 24.65 -10.75
C SER A 240 8.59 25.12 -10.97
N PRO A 241 8.87 26.43 -11.09
CA PRO A 241 10.23 26.91 -11.31
C PRO A 241 11.08 26.20 -10.31
N SER A 242 12.20 25.62 -10.74
CA SER A 242 13.11 24.76 -9.97
C SER A 242 13.34 25.37 -8.58
N ALA A 243 12.50 25.02 -7.64
CA ALA A 243 12.76 25.28 -6.26
C ALA A 243 13.92 24.34 -5.91
N ARG A 244 15.12 24.85 -5.99
CA ARG A 244 16.22 24.34 -5.18
C ARG A 244 15.66 24.42 -3.77
N VAL A 245 15.30 23.26 -3.22
CA VAL A 245 14.51 23.15 -2.00
C VAL A 245 15.25 23.85 -0.88
N ALA A 246 14.88 25.08 -0.60
CA ALA A 246 15.06 25.62 0.73
C ALA A 246 14.23 24.72 1.65
N LEU A 247 14.82 24.21 2.70
CA LEU A 247 14.09 23.57 3.79
C LEU A 247 12.95 24.50 4.17
N ILE A 248 11.73 23.96 4.31
CA ILE A 248 10.62 24.72 4.89
C ILE A 248 11.14 25.30 6.21
N SER A 249 11.32 26.60 6.29
CA SER A 249 11.78 27.28 7.51
C SER A 249 10.77 27.04 8.64
N ASP A 250 11.19 27.22 9.89
CA ASP A 250 10.27 27.12 11.02
C ASP A 250 9.10 28.11 10.88
N GLU A 251 9.31 29.24 10.22
CA GLU A 251 8.27 30.23 9.89
C GLU A 251 7.28 29.72 8.82
N GLU A 252 7.78 29.10 7.77
CA GLU A 252 6.92 28.45 6.74
C GLU A 252 6.19 27.24 7.30
N MET A 253 6.81 26.52 8.23
CA MET A 253 6.15 25.47 9.02
C MET A 253 5.03 26.04 9.88
N GLU A 254 5.24 27.20 10.51
CA GLU A 254 4.21 27.85 11.33
C GLU A 254 3.08 28.43 10.47
N ALA A 255 3.38 29.02 9.31
CA ALA A 255 2.40 29.45 8.32
C ALA A 255 1.58 28.28 7.77
N THR A 256 2.24 27.15 7.46
CA THR A 256 1.57 25.90 7.03
C THR A 256 0.75 25.30 8.16
N ARG A 257 1.19 25.42 9.40
CA ARG A 257 0.49 25.04 10.61
C ARG A 257 -0.75 25.91 10.84
N ALA A 258 -0.63 27.21 10.66
CA ALA A 258 -1.74 28.15 10.77
C ALA A 258 -2.78 27.94 9.66
N ALA A 259 -2.36 27.73 8.43
CA ALA A 259 -3.25 27.39 7.31
C ALA A 259 -3.95 26.03 7.50
N LEU A 260 -3.24 25.02 8.00
CA LEU A 260 -3.82 23.72 8.36
C LEU A 260 -4.72 23.82 9.60
N ALA A 261 -4.42 24.68 10.55
CA ALA A 261 -5.28 24.92 11.71
C ALA A 261 -6.54 25.71 11.34
N ALA A 262 -6.45 26.67 10.43
CA ALA A 262 -7.59 27.42 9.91
C ALA A 262 -8.51 26.57 9.02
N SER A 263 -8.00 25.53 8.36
CA SER A 263 -8.79 24.55 7.60
C SER A 263 -9.38 23.43 8.47
N ARG A 264 -9.13 23.42 9.76
CA ARG A 264 -9.67 22.44 10.72
C ARG A 264 -11.07 22.85 11.17
N SER A 265 -12.10 22.34 10.48
CA SER A 265 -13.28 21.89 11.22
C SER A 265 -12.84 20.80 12.19
N PRO A 266 -13.35 20.76 13.45
CA PRO A 266 -13.10 19.68 14.38
C PRO A 266 -13.59 18.37 13.75
N GLN A 267 -12.72 17.63 13.07
CA GLN A 267 -13.06 16.32 12.54
C GLN A 267 -12.99 15.33 13.71
N PRO A 268 -14.11 14.71 14.11
CA PRO A 268 -14.07 13.59 15.03
C PRO A 268 -13.21 12.49 14.39
N GLY A 269 -12.07 12.16 14.98
CA GLY A 269 -11.21 11.05 14.54
C GLY A 269 -9.83 11.41 14.00
N GLY A 270 -9.40 12.65 14.06
CA GLY A 270 -7.98 12.98 13.97
C GLY A 270 -7.22 12.39 15.17
N LEU A 271 -6.00 11.88 14.96
CA LEU A 271 -5.21 11.33 16.07
C LEU A 271 -4.76 12.41 17.09
N GLY A 272 -5.14 13.70 16.89
CA GLY A 272 -4.85 14.84 17.78
C GLY A 272 -3.35 15.06 18.06
N LEU A 273 -2.50 14.26 17.46
CA LEU A 273 -1.07 14.47 17.38
C LEU A 273 -0.86 15.75 16.56
N GLY A 274 -0.10 16.66 16.96
CA GLY A 274 0.33 17.77 16.11
C GLY A 274 0.58 17.31 14.66
N ILE A 275 1.50 17.84 13.93
CA ILE A 275 1.87 17.27 12.62
C ILE A 275 2.75 16.04 12.88
N ALA A 276 2.23 14.87 12.59
CA ALA A 276 2.96 13.59 12.74
C ALA A 276 4.25 13.57 11.87
N ASN A 277 5.29 12.88 12.32
CA ASN A 277 6.56 12.80 11.59
C ASN A 277 6.40 12.23 10.16
N SER A 278 5.45 11.34 9.95
CA SER A 278 5.09 10.87 8.61
C SER A 278 4.59 12.01 7.71
N GLN A 279 3.77 12.93 8.23
CA GLN A 279 3.30 14.10 7.49
C GLN A 279 4.44 15.10 7.25
N ARG A 280 5.31 15.33 8.25
CA ARG A 280 6.50 16.18 8.09
C ARG A 280 7.42 15.68 6.98
N ALA A 281 7.64 14.37 6.91
CA ALA A 281 8.43 13.77 5.85
C ALA A 281 7.77 13.94 4.48
N MET A 282 6.45 13.64 4.35
CA MET A 282 5.72 13.81 3.09
C MET A 282 5.72 15.25 2.59
N LEU A 283 5.68 16.24 3.48
CA LEU A 283 5.69 17.66 3.10
C LEU A 283 6.99 18.12 2.40
N ARG A 284 8.04 17.30 2.38
CA ARG A 284 9.18 17.54 1.49
C ARG A 284 8.84 17.46 0.01
N VAL A 285 7.71 16.84 -0.33
CA VAL A 285 7.16 16.79 -1.70
C VAL A 285 5.67 17.19 -1.63
N PRO A 286 5.37 18.50 -1.50
CA PRO A 286 4.04 19.00 -1.15
C PRO A 286 2.93 18.53 -2.07
N ALA A 287 3.17 18.49 -3.38
CA ALA A 287 2.16 18.05 -4.36
C ALA A 287 1.75 16.58 -4.14
N LEU A 288 2.71 15.69 -3.89
CA LEU A 288 2.43 14.29 -3.61
C LEU A 288 1.75 14.13 -2.24
N ALA A 289 2.20 14.87 -1.23
CA ALA A 289 1.60 14.87 0.10
C ALA A 289 0.13 15.31 0.05
N GLN A 290 -0.17 16.34 -0.71
CA GLN A 290 -1.53 16.84 -0.91
C GLN A 290 -2.41 15.83 -1.63
N ALA A 291 -1.96 15.29 -2.77
CA ALA A 291 -2.71 14.30 -3.54
C ALA A 291 -2.98 13.03 -2.72
N TRP A 292 -1.99 12.54 -1.96
CA TRP A 292 -2.16 11.41 -1.04
C TRP A 292 -3.17 11.71 0.07
N ARG A 293 -3.11 12.90 0.66
CA ARG A 293 -4.04 13.33 1.71
C ARG A 293 -5.47 13.42 1.20
N GLU A 294 -5.68 14.05 0.04
CA GLU A 294 -7.01 14.21 -0.57
C GLU A 294 -7.63 12.84 -0.90
N TYR A 295 -6.85 11.97 -1.51
CA TYR A 295 -7.27 10.60 -1.76
C TYR A 295 -7.57 9.84 -0.47
N GLY A 296 -6.67 9.87 0.51
CA GLY A 296 -6.87 9.21 1.79
C GLY A 296 -8.09 9.71 2.56
N MET A 297 -8.43 11.01 2.44
CA MET A 297 -9.67 11.55 3.00
C MET A 297 -10.90 11.01 2.27
N SER A 298 -10.88 10.93 0.94
CA SER A 298 -12.01 10.40 0.17
C SER A 298 -12.29 8.92 0.49
N VAL A 299 -11.27 8.11 0.68
CA VAL A 299 -11.38 6.70 1.14
C VAL A 299 -11.94 6.64 2.56
N ARG A 300 -11.38 7.43 3.48
CA ARG A 300 -11.82 7.45 4.89
C ARG A 300 -13.27 7.84 5.08
N ASN A 301 -13.76 8.72 4.22
CA ASN A 301 -15.14 9.21 4.24
C ASN A 301 -16.11 8.31 3.45
N GLY A 302 -15.67 7.13 3.02
CA GLY A 302 -16.46 6.16 2.27
C GLY A 302 -17.74 5.69 2.98
N ALA A 303 -17.66 5.54 4.31
CA ALA A 303 -18.76 5.28 5.23
C ALA A 303 -19.43 3.89 5.10
N ALA A 304 -18.91 2.97 4.31
CA ALA A 304 -19.42 1.58 4.28
C ALA A 304 -18.84 0.72 5.43
N ILE A 305 -17.68 1.11 5.97
CA ILE A 305 -17.08 0.50 7.16
C ILE A 305 -16.87 1.56 8.24
N SER A 306 -17.04 1.15 9.51
CA SER A 306 -16.88 2.07 10.65
C SER A 306 -15.43 2.57 10.82
N ARG A 307 -15.27 3.71 11.47
CA ARG A 307 -13.94 4.24 11.80
C ARG A 307 -13.14 3.30 12.70
N GLU A 308 -13.78 2.63 13.62
CA GLU A 308 -13.15 1.61 14.45
C GLU A 308 -12.60 0.46 13.61
N LEU A 309 -13.41 -0.08 12.68
CA LEU A 309 -12.96 -1.15 11.78
C LEU A 309 -11.80 -0.71 10.88
N GLN A 310 -11.82 0.52 10.37
CA GLN A 310 -10.68 1.08 9.61
C GLN A 310 -9.39 1.04 10.43
N LEU A 311 -9.45 1.38 11.72
CA LEU A 311 -8.28 1.32 12.61
C LEU A 311 -7.87 -0.11 12.96
N HIS A 312 -8.84 -1.04 13.12
CA HIS A 312 -8.54 -2.47 13.31
C HIS A 312 -7.80 -3.06 12.11
N ILE A 313 -8.28 -2.78 10.89
CA ILE A 313 -7.60 -3.16 9.64
C ILE A 313 -6.19 -2.60 9.63
N SER A 314 -6.04 -1.31 9.89
CA SER A 314 -4.75 -0.62 9.92
C SER A 314 -3.77 -1.21 10.93
N PHE A 315 -4.27 -1.54 12.12
CA PHE A 315 -3.49 -2.23 13.15
C PHE A 315 -3.05 -3.62 12.68
N ALA A 316 -3.97 -4.39 12.11
CA ALA A 316 -3.67 -5.74 11.61
C ALA A 316 -2.61 -5.73 10.48
N VAL A 317 -2.71 -4.77 9.55
CA VAL A 317 -1.71 -4.55 8.49
C VAL A 317 -0.35 -4.18 9.08
N SER A 318 -0.34 -3.26 10.05
CA SER A 318 0.88 -2.79 10.69
C SER A 318 1.58 -3.90 11.49
N MET A 319 0.82 -4.73 12.20
CA MET A 319 1.34 -5.91 12.89
C MET A 319 1.86 -6.96 11.90
N ALA A 320 1.15 -7.20 10.79
CA ALA A 320 1.56 -8.17 9.78
C ALA A 320 2.87 -7.77 9.07
N ASN A 321 3.13 -6.48 8.90
CA ASN A 321 4.36 -5.94 8.36
C ASN A 321 5.46 -5.74 9.43
N GLY A 322 5.14 -5.81 10.72
CA GLY A 322 6.09 -5.50 11.80
C GLY A 322 6.38 -3.99 11.95
N CYS A 323 5.57 -3.12 11.37
CA CYS A 323 5.78 -1.67 11.40
C CYS A 323 5.53 -1.10 12.80
N ARG A 324 6.62 -0.71 13.49
CA ARG A 324 6.55 -0.11 14.82
C ARG A 324 5.76 1.20 14.81
N TYR A 325 6.17 2.15 13.96
CA TYR A 325 5.56 3.48 13.88
C TYR A 325 4.03 3.39 13.76
N CYS A 326 3.57 2.66 12.74
CA CYS A 326 2.14 2.58 12.46
C CYS A 326 1.38 1.83 13.55
N THR A 327 1.93 0.73 14.10
CA THR A 327 1.28 -0.04 15.17
C THR A 327 1.02 0.83 16.39
N LEU A 328 2.01 1.60 16.85
CA LEU A 328 1.87 2.51 18.00
C LEU A 328 0.76 3.55 17.77
N HIS A 329 0.71 4.12 16.56
CA HIS A 329 -0.30 5.13 16.20
C HIS A 329 -1.71 4.54 16.08
N GLN A 330 -1.87 3.31 15.59
CA GLN A 330 -3.19 2.69 15.54
C GLN A 330 -3.71 2.38 16.94
N VAL A 331 -2.87 1.92 17.86
CA VAL A 331 -3.24 1.71 19.27
C VAL A 331 -3.70 3.04 19.89
N LEU A 332 -2.96 4.13 19.69
CA LEU A 332 -3.37 5.46 20.15
C LEU A 332 -4.74 5.85 19.57
N GLY A 333 -4.95 5.63 18.27
CA GLY A 333 -6.23 5.94 17.60
C GLY A 333 -7.39 5.14 18.18
N LEU A 334 -7.22 3.83 18.36
CA LEU A 334 -8.23 2.93 18.94
C LEU A 334 -8.53 3.29 20.40
N LYS A 335 -7.50 3.58 21.20
CA LYS A 335 -7.67 4.07 22.59
C LYS A 335 -8.49 5.37 22.63
N ARG A 336 -8.22 6.32 21.73
CA ARG A 336 -8.95 7.59 21.64
C ARG A 336 -10.40 7.45 21.19
N LEU A 337 -10.72 6.39 20.43
CA LEU A 337 -12.09 6.00 20.12
C LEU A 337 -12.80 5.32 21.29
N GLY A 338 -12.12 5.05 22.39
CA GLY A 338 -12.69 4.37 23.55
C GLY A 338 -12.80 2.85 23.41
N VAL A 339 -12.04 2.25 22.48
CA VAL A 339 -12.03 0.78 22.33
C VAL A 339 -11.48 0.13 23.59
N ASP A 340 -12.18 -0.90 24.08
CA ASP A 340 -11.82 -1.64 25.30
C ASP A 340 -10.36 -2.17 25.19
N PRO A 341 -9.49 -1.87 26.16
CA PRO A 341 -8.15 -2.42 26.21
C PRO A 341 -8.08 -3.95 26.10
N LYS A 342 -9.08 -4.67 26.60
CA LYS A 342 -9.18 -6.14 26.48
C LYS A 342 -9.28 -6.57 25.01
N LYS A 343 -10.03 -5.81 24.18
CA LYS A 343 -10.14 -6.06 22.74
C LYS A 343 -8.79 -5.86 22.04
N LEU A 344 -8.06 -4.80 22.41
CA LEU A 344 -6.71 -4.55 21.87
C LEU A 344 -5.71 -5.65 22.23
N LEU A 345 -5.78 -6.16 23.47
CA LEU A 345 -4.97 -7.30 23.92
C LEU A 345 -5.30 -8.57 23.12
N ALA A 346 -6.61 -8.86 22.93
CA ALA A 346 -7.06 -10.04 22.19
C ALA A 346 -6.67 -9.96 20.70
N MET A 347 -6.79 -8.80 20.05
CA MET A 347 -6.38 -8.60 18.66
C MET A 347 -4.90 -8.93 18.39
N ARG A 348 -4.07 -8.78 19.41
CA ARG A 348 -2.66 -9.15 19.31
C ARG A 348 -2.42 -10.64 19.56
N LYS A 349 -3.26 -11.28 20.37
CA LYS A 349 -3.07 -12.65 20.85
C LYS A 349 -3.73 -13.69 19.93
N ASP A 350 -5.05 -13.60 19.77
CA ASP A 350 -5.86 -14.66 19.18
C ASP A 350 -7.12 -14.17 18.44
N ASP A 351 -7.31 -12.87 18.34
CA ASP A 351 -8.48 -12.22 17.75
C ASP A 351 -9.85 -12.60 18.42
N SER A 352 -9.84 -13.24 19.58
CA SER A 352 -11.04 -13.81 20.23
C SER A 352 -12.11 -12.78 20.60
N ALA A 353 -11.77 -11.49 20.64
CA ALA A 353 -12.70 -10.41 20.93
C ALA A 353 -13.25 -9.72 19.67
N LEU A 354 -12.89 -10.19 18.48
CA LEU A 354 -13.42 -9.67 17.23
C LEU A 354 -14.76 -10.33 16.88
N THR A 355 -15.69 -9.54 16.38
CA THR A 355 -16.92 -10.05 15.74
C THR A 355 -16.56 -10.82 14.45
N LYS A 356 -17.52 -11.59 13.94
CA LYS A 356 -17.35 -12.34 12.69
C LYS A 356 -16.93 -11.43 11.53
N SER A 357 -17.59 -10.28 11.38
CA SER A 357 -17.30 -9.31 10.33
C SER A 357 -15.92 -8.67 10.50
N GLU A 358 -15.56 -8.28 11.74
CA GLU A 358 -14.21 -7.75 12.02
C GLU A 358 -13.12 -8.77 11.73
N LEU A 359 -13.34 -10.03 12.11
CA LEU A 359 -12.40 -11.13 11.84
C LEU A 359 -12.23 -11.37 10.34
N ALA A 360 -13.31 -11.32 9.55
CA ALA A 360 -13.26 -11.43 8.08
C ALA A 360 -12.39 -10.30 7.49
N ALA A 361 -12.62 -9.05 7.89
CA ALA A 361 -11.85 -7.90 7.42
C ALA A 361 -10.37 -7.96 7.82
N VAL A 362 -10.07 -8.31 9.07
CA VAL A 362 -8.71 -8.41 9.59
C VAL A 362 -7.94 -9.57 8.94
N SER A 363 -8.59 -10.72 8.74
CA SER A 363 -7.98 -11.88 8.08
C SER A 363 -7.66 -11.59 6.61
N PHE A 364 -8.59 -10.97 5.89
CA PHE A 364 -8.38 -10.49 4.53
C PHE A 364 -7.20 -9.51 4.47
N ALA A 365 -7.18 -8.51 5.36
CA ALA A 365 -6.14 -7.51 5.41
C ALA A 365 -4.76 -8.11 5.66
N ARG A 366 -4.63 -9.07 6.58
CA ARG A 366 -3.37 -9.79 6.83
C ARG A 366 -2.92 -10.59 5.60
N LYS A 367 -3.85 -11.27 4.92
CA LYS A 367 -3.54 -12.06 3.72
C LYS A 367 -3.08 -11.16 2.59
N LEU A 368 -3.84 -10.13 2.24
CA LEU A 368 -3.47 -9.16 1.20
C LEU A 368 -2.13 -8.46 1.51
N THR A 369 -1.85 -8.21 2.78
CA THR A 369 -0.58 -7.60 3.21
C THR A 369 0.60 -8.51 2.91
N ARG A 370 0.50 -9.79 3.23
CA ARG A 370 1.59 -10.77 3.11
C ARG A 370 1.79 -11.24 1.68
N MET A 371 0.70 -11.54 0.97
CA MET A 371 0.72 -12.19 -0.33
C MET A 371 0.61 -11.22 -1.50
N ALA A 372 0.21 -9.97 -1.25
CA ALA A 372 -0.18 -8.96 -2.25
C ALA A 372 -1.34 -9.41 -3.18
N THR A 373 -1.97 -10.52 -2.87
CA THR A 373 -3.13 -11.09 -3.58
C THR A 373 -4.07 -11.79 -2.61
N VAL A 374 -5.27 -12.08 -3.04
CA VAL A 374 -6.31 -12.85 -2.33
C VAL A 374 -6.98 -13.82 -3.29
N THR A 375 -7.68 -14.82 -2.77
CA THR A 375 -8.49 -15.75 -3.60
C THR A 375 -9.91 -15.22 -3.79
N ASP A 376 -10.63 -15.85 -4.75
CA ASP A 376 -12.04 -15.55 -4.98
C ASP A 376 -12.87 -15.78 -3.71
N GLU A 377 -12.55 -16.83 -2.93
CA GLU A 377 -13.23 -17.18 -1.68
C GLU A 377 -12.97 -16.11 -0.59
N ASP A 378 -11.74 -15.60 -0.47
CA ASP A 378 -11.44 -14.53 0.49
C ASP A 378 -12.27 -13.28 0.22
N PHE A 379 -12.40 -12.91 -1.06
CA PHE A 379 -13.17 -11.75 -1.45
C PHE A 379 -14.67 -11.99 -1.31
N ALA A 380 -15.15 -13.20 -1.64
CA ALA A 380 -16.54 -13.59 -1.48
C ALA A 380 -16.99 -13.54 -0.01
N LEU A 381 -16.15 -14.01 0.93
CA LEU A 381 -16.42 -13.90 2.37
C LEU A 381 -16.52 -12.44 2.80
N LEU A 382 -15.64 -11.57 2.30
CA LEU A 382 -15.69 -10.14 2.59
C LEU A 382 -16.97 -9.48 2.05
N LYS A 383 -17.36 -9.82 0.81
CA LYS A 383 -18.64 -9.36 0.21
C LYS A 383 -19.87 -9.82 0.99
N ALA A 384 -19.86 -11.04 1.52
CA ALA A 384 -20.96 -11.56 2.32
C ALA A 384 -21.17 -10.78 3.62
N GLU A 385 -20.09 -10.27 4.24
CA GLU A 385 -20.16 -9.50 5.49
C GLU A 385 -20.43 -8.00 5.27
N PHE A 386 -19.93 -7.40 4.18
CA PHE A 386 -19.90 -5.94 3.98
C PHE A 386 -20.58 -5.46 2.69
N GLY A 387 -21.06 -6.35 1.84
CA GLY A 387 -21.43 -6.02 0.47
C GLY A 387 -20.23 -5.63 -0.40
N GLU A 388 -20.44 -5.35 -1.68
CA GLU A 388 -19.34 -4.98 -2.59
C GLU A 388 -18.64 -3.70 -2.18
N ARG A 389 -19.39 -2.67 -1.86
CA ARG A 389 -18.86 -1.38 -1.45
C ARG A 389 -17.96 -1.50 -0.20
N GLY A 390 -18.45 -2.19 0.83
CA GLY A 390 -17.67 -2.39 2.05
C GLY A 390 -16.43 -3.25 1.81
N ALA A 391 -16.51 -4.27 0.96
CA ALA A 391 -15.35 -5.08 0.57
C ALA A 391 -14.27 -4.24 -0.14
N VAL A 392 -14.67 -3.33 -1.04
CA VAL A 392 -13.76 -2.36 -1.66
C VAL A 392 -13.13 -1.44 -0.62
N GLU A 393 -13.91 -0.91 0.32
CA GLU A 393 -13.36 -0.02 1.37
C GLU A 393 -12.37 -0.75 2.30
N VAL A 394 -12.61 -2.03 2.63
CA VAL A 394 -11.63 -2.88 3.37
C VAL A 394 -10.35 -3.05 2.56
N ALA A 395 -10.44 -3.34 1.26
CA ALA A 395 -9.27 -3.48 0.40
C ALA A 395 -8.48 -2.17 0.31
N LEU A 396 -9.15 -1.03 0.11
CA LEU A 396 -8.53 0.31 0.05
C LEU A 396 -7.82 0.66 1.36
N GLN A 397 -8.44 0.39 2.51
CA GLN A 397 -7.85 0.65 3.81
C GLN A 397 -6.60 -0.23 4.04
N THR A 398 -6.66 -1.50 3.64
CA THR A 398 -5.52 -2.42 3.70
C THR A 398 -4.35 -1.90 2.85
N CYS A 399 -4.62 -1.52 1.61
CA CYS A 399 -3.62 -0.98 0.69
C CYS A 399 -3.01 0.33 1.21
N ALA A 400 -3.83 1.23 1.79
CA ALA A 400 -3.37 2.49 2.37
C ALA A 400 -2.39 2.28 3.52
N PHE A 401 -2.62 1.26 4.35
CA PHE A 401 -1.70 0.95 5.45
C PHE A 401 -0.47 0.15 5.00
N ALA A 402 -0.56 -0.65 3.95
CA ALA A 402 0.62 -1.22 3.30
C ALA A 402 1.54 -0.13 2.71
N PHE A 403 0.97 0.97 2.18
CA PHE A 403 1.71 2.17 1.80
C PHE A 403 2.38 2.83 3.01
N MET A 404 1.60 3.15 4.06
CA MET A 404 2.10 3.88 5.22
C MET A 404 3.20 3.13 5.95
N ASN A 405 3.08 1.80 6.10
CA ASN A 405 4.10 1.00 6.76
C ASN A 405 5.44 1.07 6.03
N ARG A 406 5.43 0.94 4.68
CA ARG A 406 6.65 1.05 3.88
C ARG A 406 7.24 2.45 3.94
N PHE A 407 6.40 3.48 3.92
CA PHE A 407 6.84 4.86 4.00
C PHE A 407 7.55 5.15 5.32
N THR A 408 6.93 4.77 6.44
CA THR A 408 7.48 5.08 7.76
C THR A 408 8.71 4.26 8.10
N ASP A 409 8.74 2.98 7.74
CA ASP A 409 9.87 2.11 8.02
C ASP A 409 11.00 2.29 7.00
N GLY A 410 10.68 2.49 5.71
CA GLY A 410 11.69 2.80 4.68
C GLY A 410 12.48 4.08 4.97
N LEU A 411 11.85 5.05 5.64
CA LEU A 411 12.49 6.28 6.11
C LEU A 411 12.89 6.23 7.59
N ARG A 412 12.63 5.13 8.30
CA ARG A 412 12.91 4.92 9.74
C ARG A 412 12.42 6.07 10.61
N LEU A 413 11.18 6.49 10.40
CA LEU A 413 10.63 7.65 11.12
C LEU A 413 10.47 7.35 12.62
N PRO A 414 10.91 8.26 13.52
CA PRO A 414 10.70 8.10 14.94
C PRO A 414 9.22 8.25 15.29
N SER A 415 8.74 7.41 16.20
CA SER A 415 7.37 7.50 16.73
C SER A 415 7.26 8.63 17.76
N GLU A 416 6.12 9.27 17.82
CA GLU A 416 5.80 10.31 18.80
C GLU A 416 5.58 9.69 20.18
N ASP A 417 6.03 10.40 21.24
CA ASP A 417 5.99 9.93 22.63
C ASP A 417 4.58 9.55 23.09
N GLU A 418 3.56 10.24 22.62
CA GLU A 418 2.19 9.92 22.99
C GLU A 418 1.75 8.57 22.45
N ALA A 419 2.15 8.21 21.23
CA ALA A 419 1.85 6.90 20.65
C ALA A 419 2.61 5.79 21.41
N ILE A 420 3.85 6.07 21.82
CA ILE A 420 4.65 5.17 22.67
C ILE A 420 3.95 4.95 24.01
N ARG A 421 3.57 6.02 24.71
CA ARG A 421 2.85 5.93 25.99
C ARG A 421 1.55 5.16 25.89
N ALA A 422 0.73 5.46 24.89
CA ALA A 422 -0.54 4.77 24.67
C ALA A 422 -0.36 3.24 24.49
N TYR A 423 0.68 2.84 23.77
CA TYR A 423 1.01 1.43 23.59
C TYR A 423 1.45 0.77 24.91
N GLN A 424 2.33 1.44 25.66
CA GLN A 424 2.83 0.93 26.94
C GLN A 424 1.73 0.80 28.01
N GLU A 425 0.74 1.69 28.01
CA GLU A 425 -0.41 1.61 28.91
C GLU A 425 -1.27 0.36 28.65
N ILE A 426 -1.37 -0.09 27.40
CA ILE A 426 -2.14 -1.29 27.02
C ILE A 426 -1.34 -2.57 27.20
N TYR A 427 -0.06 -2.57 26.74
CA TYR A 427 0.76 -3.78 26.61
C TYR A 427 1.88 -3.89 27.65
N GLY A 428 2.03 -2.92 28.55
CA GLY A 428 3.01 -2.85 29.63
C GLY A 428 4.23 -1.97 29.32
N ALA A 429 4.87 -1.44 30.34
CA ALA A 429 5.95 -0.44 30.23
C ALA A 429 7.14 -0.88 29.34
N GLY A 430 7.48 -2.17 29.33
CA GLY A 430 8.56 -2.73 28.49
C GLY A 430 8.13 -3.19 27.08
N ALA A 431 6.85 -3.00 26.72
CA ALA A 431 6.28 -3.62 25.53
C ALA A 431 6.96 -3.17 24.24
N VAL A 432 7.30 -1.90 24.11
CA VAL A 432 7.93 -1.38 22.89
C VAL A 432 9.31 -2.01 22.64
N ALA A 433 10.15 -2.10 23.68
CA ALA A 433 11.47 -2.73 23.56
C ALA A 433 11.37 -4.26 23.36
N ARG A 434 10.37 -4.92 23.98
CA ARG A 434 10.12 -6.36 23.80
C ARG A 434 9.67 -6.68 22.37
N ASP A 435 8.80 -5.84 21.79
CA ASP A 435 8.14 -6.12 20.53
C ASP A 435 8.96 -5.67 19.32
N TRP A 436 9.82 -4.67 19.52
CA TRP A 436 10.77 -4.14 18.52
C TRP A 436 12.12 -3.85 19.18
N ASN A 437 13.01 -4.82 19.17
CA ASN A 437 14.33 -4.76 19.79
C ASN A 437 15.47 -4.47 18.80
N TRP A 438 15.15 -3.75 17.72
CA TRP A 438 16.09 -3.34 16.65
C TRP A 438 16.18 -1.83 16.52
#